data_3d8f103ce15380dc4a37852c023cea67
#
_entry.id   3d8f103ce15380dc4a37852c023cea67
#
_cell.length_a   1.000
_cell.length_b   1.000
_cell.length_c   1.000
_cell.angle_alpha   90.00
_cell.angle_beta   90.00
_cell.angle_gamma   90.00
#
_symmetry.space_group_name_H-M   'P 1'
#
loop_
_entity.id
_entity.type
_entity.pdbx_description
1 polymer ?
#
loop_
_entity_poly.entity_id
_entity_poly.type
_entity_poly.pdbx_seq_one_letter_code
_entity_poly.pdbx_strand_id
1 'polypeptide(L)'
;MRSLVVYVVVSAAAIAQAQTRIKPGFNLFSTNDDVQIGQQSAAEAMQQLPMLNDAQVNAYVNRIGQKLAANSAGPNFQYQFHVVNQSDINAFALPGGIIFLNRGVLDNARNEGEVAGVLAHEISHVALRHGTHQASKAYLAQAGIGILGGILGGRIGQGTAQIINAVGGIGLNALFLKYSRDIETQADVRGSQILTASGYSPVDMENFFRTLERVDPSKKTNWMADHPAPPDRIARIEKEAQLLHVSATPTTNVAELRQVQSRLSGYGAGQPGRAISQASASGPSGGRTRSSSGARTVSVPAPSNSLNSYTSRSGLYRISYPSNWQVYESGSAAVTIAPPGGAGNVNGQSEIVYGAIINHYDPFGNGPEGNISLQTATQDLLAALEQSSPYLRLANNNAQRLRLAGGTALAATLRGTDPNTGIDERVTVVTRQLSDEHLLYMLFVTPESDAANYNNILNAMVSSLQINTNQPH
;
A
#
# COMPACT_ATOMS: atom_id res chain seq x y z
N MET A 1 59.29 -3.54 -41.84
CA MET A 1 58.30 -2.57 -41.33
C MET A 1 57.05 -3.32 -40.92
N ARG A 2 56.80 -3.52 -39.61
CA ARG A 2 55.58 -4.12 -39.09
C ARG A 2 54.67 -3.01 -38.56
N SER A 3 53.54 -2.79 -39.24
CA SER A 3 52.54 -1.83 -38.81
C SER A 3 51.79 -2.34 -37.59
N LEU A 4 51.87 -1.61 -36.47
CA LEU A 4 51.13 -1.86 -35.25
C LEU A 4 49.74 -1.20 -35.39
N VAL A 5 48.68 -1.98 -35.53
CA VAL A 5 47.30 -1.47 -35.51
C VAL A 5 46.86 -1.41 -34.05
N VAL A 6 46.71 -0.21 -33.51
CA VAL A 6 46.19 0.02 -32.15
C VAL A 6 44.66 0.09 -32.26
N TYR A 7 43.98 -0.94 -31.70
CA TYR A 7 42.52 -0.88 -31.50
C TYR A 7 42.22 -0.06 -30.26
N VAL A 8 41.67 1.12 -30.45
CA VAL A 8 41.08 1.89 -29.37
C VAL A 8 39.68 1.33 -29.10
N VAL A 9 39.54 0.55 -28.03
CA VAL A 9 38.25 0.12 -27.52
C VAL A 9 37.66 1.31 -26.75
N VAL A 10 36.75 2.04 -27.37
CA VAL A 10 35.92 3.03 -26.65
C VAL A 10 34.88 2.27 -25.88
N SER A 11 35.13 2.07 -24.61
CA SER A 11 34.11 1.59 -23.65
C SER A 11 33.08 2.71 -23.46
N ALA A 12 31.93 2.62 -24.12
CA ALA A 12 30.76 3.41 -23.80
C ALA A 12 30.28 2.93 -22.42
N ALA A 13 30.73 3.62 -21.35
CA ALA A 13 30.10 3.50 -20.06
C ALA A 13 28.67 4.01 -20.20
N ALA A 14 27.70 3.11 -20.23
CA ALA A 14 26.31 3.46 -20.10
C ALA A 14 26.16 4.13 -18.73
N ILE A 15 26.03 5.44 -18.70
CA ILE A 15 25.63 6.18 -17.51
C ILE A 15 24.19 5.77 -17.27
N ALA A 16 23.98 4.81 -16.39
CA ALA A 16 22.67 4.51 -15.86
C ALA A 16 22.23 5.77 -15.10
N GLN A 17 21.41 6.58 -15.74
CA GLN A 17 20.79 7.73 -15.06
C GLN A 17 19.88 7.15 -13.96
N ALA A 18 20.17 7.52 -12.73
CA ALA A 18 19.46 7.04 -11.56
C ALA A 18 18.06 7.68 -11.53
N GLN A 19 17.06 6.93 -11.98
CA GLN A 19 15.65 7.29 -11.76
C GLN A 19 15.41 7.51 -10.26
N THR A 20 14.49 8.40 -9.92
CA THR A 20 14.09 8.61 -8.52
C THR A 20 13.47 7.31 -8.00
N ARG A 21 14.07 6.74 -6.96
CA ARG A 21 13.51 5.57 -6.27
C ARG A 21 12.32 5.99 -5.41
N ILE A 22 11.20 5.31 -5.62
CA ILE A 22 9.99 5.51 -4.83
C ILE A 22 9.91 4.41 -3.79
N LYS A 23 9.56 4.80 -2.56
CA LYS A 23 9.33 3.87 -1.45
C LYS A 23 7.84 3.84 -1.14
N PRO A 24 7.09 2.80 -1.57
CA PRO A 24 5.70 2.63 -1.17
C PRO A 24 5.60 2.55 0.36
N GLY A 25 4.47 2.94 0.89
CA GLY A 25 4.23 2.87 2.32
C GLY A 25 3.86 1.45 2.77
N PHE A 26 3.83 1.25 4.10
CA PHE A 26 3.35 0.04 4.74
C PHE A 26 1.95 -0.36 4.27
N ASN A 27 1.74 -1.66 4.04
CA ASN A 27 0.45 -2.21 3.60
C ASN A 27 0.12 -3.50 4.38
N LEU A 28 -1.07 -3.55 4.98
CA LEU A 28 -1.59 -4.72 5.68
C LEU A 28 -2.18 -5.78 4.74
N PHE A 29 -2.51 -5.37 3.51
CA PHE A 29 -3.19 -6.19 2.52
C PHE A 29 -2.19 -6.86 1.61
N SER A 30 -2.45 -8.11 1.22
CA SER A 30 -1.73 -8.80 0.15
C SER A 30 -2.15 -8.27 -1.22
N THR A 31 -1.41 -8.58 -2.27
CA THR A 31 -1.80 -8.24 -3.66
C THR A 31 -3.08 -8.94 -4.09
N ASN A 32 -3.35 -10.12 -3.54
CA ASN A 32 -4.61 -10.83 -3.78
C ASN A 32 -5.79 -10.12 -3.10
N ASP A 33 -5.58 -9.55 -1.90
CA ASP A 33 -6.59 -8.73 -1.22
C ASP A 33 -6.88 -7.46 -2.02
N ASP A 34 -5.86 -6.83 -2.61
CA ASP A 34 -6.04 -5.68 -3.51
C ASP A 34 -6.99 -6.03 -4.66
N VAL A 35 -6.80 -7.19 -5.30
CA VAL A 35 -7.67 -7.64 -6.40
C VAL A 35 -9.11 -7.86 -5.92
N GLN A 36 -9.32 -8.50 -4.80
CA GLN A 36 -10.65 -8.76 -4.25
C GLN A 36 -11.38 -7.47 -3.84
N ILE A 37 -10.69 -6.58 -3.13
CA ILE A 37 -11.19 -5.25 -2.74
C ILE A 37 -11.56 -4.45 -4.00
N GLY A 38 -10.67 -4.42 -4.98
CA GLY A 38 -10.88 -3.69 -6.21
C GLY A 38 -12.07 -4.20 -7.02
N GLN A 39 -12.22 -5.51 -7.16
CA GLN A 39 -13.35 -6.12 -7.88
C GLN A 39 -14.70 -5.81 -7.21
N GLN A 40 -14.76 -5.93 -5.89
CA GLN A 40 -15.98 -5.61 -5.13
C GLN A 40 -16.32 -4.12 -5.27
N SER A 41 -15.33 -3.23 -5.08
CA SER A 41 -15.51 -1.79 -5.20
C SER A 41 -15.88 -1.35 -6.61
N ALA A 42 -15.30 -1.99 -7.63
CA ALA A 42 -15.65 -1.72 -9.03
C ALA A 42 -17.08 -2.11 -9.36
N ALA A 43 -17.54 -3.27 -8.88
CA ALA A 43 -18.93 -3.70 -9.08
C ALA A 43 -19.92 -2.69 -8.47
N GLU A 44 -19.62 -2.17 -7.29
CA GLU A 44 -20.42 -1.14 -6.63
C GLU A 44 -20.36 0.21 -7.39
N ALA A 45 -19.16 0.64 -7.81
CA ALA A 45 -18.97 1.86 -8.60
C ALA A 45 -19.73 1.81 -9.93
N MET A 46 -19.69 0.69 -10.65
CA MET A 46 -20.41 0.51 -11.92
C MET A 46 -21.93 0.57 -11.78
N GLN A 47 -22.48 0.25 -10.62
CA GLN A 47 -23.92 0.39 -10.35
C GLN A 47 -24.33 1.86 -10.10
N GLN A 48 -23.43 2.69 -9.61
CA GLN A 48 -23.71 4.07 -9.22
C GLN A 48 -23.33 5.08 -10.31
N LEU A 49 -22.36 4.74 -11.17
CA LEU A 49 -21.81 5.65 -12.17
C LEU A 49 -22.48 5.47 -13.54
N PRO A 50 -22.69 6.57 -14.27
CA PRO A 50 -23.20 6.51 -15.65
C PRO A 50 -22.09 6.04 -16.59
N MET A 51 -21.93 4.73 -16.74
CA MET A 51 -20.90 4.16 -17.60
C MET A 51 -21.09 4.54 -19.06
N LEU A 52 -20.00 4.90 -19.76
CA LEU A 52 -20.05 5.18 -21.20
C LEU A 52 -19.99 3.88 -22.00
N ASN A 53 -21.10 3.52 -22.62
CA ASN A 53 -21.18 2.32 -23.45
C ASN A 53 -20.86 2.63 -24.93
N ASP A 54 -19.59 2.96 -25.22
CA ASP A 54 -19.07 3.21 -26.55
C ASP A 54 -17.79 2.41 -26.79
N ALA A 55 -17.90 1.41 -27.68
CA ALA A 55 -16.80 0.48 -27.93
C ALA A 55 -15.53 1.16 -28.46
N GLN A 56 -15.64 2.24 -29.28
CA GLN A 56 -14.47 2.92 -29.85
C GLN A 56 -13.77 3.79 -28.80
N VAL A 57 -14.54 4.52 -27.99
CA VAL A 57 -13.98 5.33 -26.91
C VAL A 57 -13.31 4.42 -25.87
N ASN A 58 -13.98 3.35 -25.48
CA ASN A 58 -13.42 2.38 -24.53
C ASN A 58 -12.17 1.69 -25.09
N ALA A 59 -12.15 1.32 -26.40
CA ALA A 59 -10.98 0.75 -27.01
C ALA A 59 -9.78 1.73 -27.06
N TYR A 60 -10.05 3.02 -27.32
CA TYR A 60 -9.02 4.07 -27.30
C TYR A 60 -8.37 4.19 -25.92
N VAL A 61 -9.18 4.33 -24.86
CA VAL A 61 -8.68 4.45 -23.48
C VAL A 61 -7.95 3.18 -23.05
N ASN A 62 -8.52 2.00 -23.35
CA ASN A 62 -7.90 0.73 -23.02
C ASN A 62 -6.55 0.54 -23.73
N ARG A 63 -6.42 0.92 -25.00
CA ARG A 63 -5.14 0.86 -25.74
C ARG A 63 -4.04 1.68 -25.04
N ILE A 64 -4.35 2.91 -24.65
CA ILE A 64 -3.40 3.77 -23.94
C ILE A 64 -3.08 3.17 -22.58
N GLY A 65 -4.10 2.79 -21.83
CA GLY A 65 -3.96 2.26 -20.48
C GLY A 65 -3.12 0.97 -20.44
N GLN A 66 -3.36 0.01 -21.34
CA GLN A 66 -2.58 -1.22 -21.41
C GLN A 66 -1.12 -0.98 -21.78
N LYS A 67 -0.87 -0.03 -22.70
CA LYS A 67 0.50 0.37 -23.06
C LYS A 67 1.27 0.95 -21.87
N LEU A 68 0.59 1.74 -21.02
CA LEU A 68 1.17 2.31 -19.80
C LEU A 68 1.34 1.24 -18.72
N ALA A 69 0.32 0.41 -18.51
CA ALA A 69 0.30 -0.66 -17.50
C ALA A 69 1.43 -1.67 -17.70
N ALA A 70 1.79 -1.97 -18.95
CA ALA A 70 2.93 -2.83 -19.27
C ALA A 70 4.27 -2.29 -18.74
N ASN A 71 4.36 -1.01 -18.37
CA ASN A 71 5.53 -0.34 -17.84
C ASN A 71 5.32 0.17 -16.39
N SER A 72 4.32 -0.35 -15.68
CA SER A 72 3.94 0.16 -14.35
C SER A 72 4.96 -0.12 -13.25
N ALA A 73 5.81 -1.15 -13.44
CA ALA A 73 6.84 -1.57 -12.49
C ALA A 73 6.29 -1.76 -11.04
N GLY A 74 5.13 -2.41 -10.93
CA GLY A 74 4.45 -2.78 -9.69
C GLY A 74 4.04 -4.26 -9.72
N PRO A 75 3.18 -4.70 -8.79
CA PRO A 75 2.62 -6.04 -8.83
C PRO A 75 1.93 -6.31 -10.17
N ASN A 76 1.97 -7.56 -10.62
CA ASN A 76 1.39 -7.95 -11.91
C ASN A 76 -0.14 -8.04 -11.84
N PHE A 77 -0.80 -6.89 -11.76
CA PHE A 77 -2.25 -6.78 -11.79
C PHE A 77 -2.81 -6.86 -13.21
N GLN A 78 -4.04 -7.37 -13.33
CA GLN A 78 -4.80 -7.33 -14.58
C GLN A 78 -5.52 -5.99 -14.69
N TYR A 79 -4.89 -5.02 -15.37
CA TYR A 79 -5.43 -3.67 -15.49
C TYR A 79 -6.69 -3.63 -16.36
N GLN A 80 -7.70 -2.90 -15.89
CA GLN A 80 -8.98 -2.66 -16.57
C GLN A 80 -9.28 -1.16 -16.58
N PHE A 81 -9.75 -0.65 -17.71
CA PHE A 81 -10.02 0.77 -17.88
C PHE A 81 -11.48 0.98 -18.29
N HIS A 82 -12.18 1.81 -17.55
CA HIS A 82 -13.60 2.09 -17.72
C HIS A 82 -13.83 3.58 -17.94
N VAL A 83 -14.65 3.95 -18.93
CA VAL A 83 -15.01 5.35 -19.17
C VAL A 83 -16.37 5.65 -18.55
N VAL A 84 -16.42 6.72 -17.77
CA VAL A 84 -17.63 7.22 -17.12
C VAL A 84 -18.16 8.42 -17.90
N ASN A 85 -19.46 8.46 -18.21
CA ASN A 85 -20.10 9.55 -18.95
C ASN A 85 -20.40 10.77 -18.04
N GLN A 86 -19.36 11.25 -17.34
CA GLN A 86 -19.42 12.44 -16.50
C GLN A 86 -18.56 13.55 -17.10
N SER A 87 -19.07 14.79 -17.09
CA SER A 87 -18.38 15.97 -17.64
C SER A 87 -17.27 16.52 -16.74
N ASP A 88 -17.26 16.12 -15.47
CA ASP A 88 -16.21 16.50 -14.54
C ASP A 88 -14.88 15.94 -15.00
N ILE A 89 -13.83 16.73 -14.90
CA ILE A 89 -12.48 16.26 -15.12
C ILE A 89 -12.09 15.47 -13.88
N ASN A 90 -12.17 14.15 -13.96
CA ASN A 90 -11.78 13.23 -12.88
C ASN A 90 -11.36 11.86 -13.42
N ALA A 91 -10.52 11.18 -12.67
CA ALA A 91 -10.16 9.78 -12.81
C ALA A 91 -9.89 9.22 -11.42
N PHE A 92 -10.04 7.93 -11.24
CA PHE A 92 -9.67 7.27 -9.99
C PHE A 92 -9.29 5.83 -10.22
N ALA A 93 -8.39 5.34 -9.38
CA ALA A 93 -7.92 3.97 -9.38
C ALA A 93 -8.43 3.21 -8.16
N LEU A 94 -8.86 1.97 -8.38
CA LEU A 94 -9.16 1.02 -7.33
C LEU A 94 -8.00 0.02 -7.18
N PRO A 95 -7.80 -0.58 -6.00
CA PRO A 95 -6.80 -1.61 -5.80
C PRO A 95 -6.93 -2.74 -6.83
N GLY A 96 -5.83 -3.43 -7.14
CA GLY A 96 -5.85 -4.57 -8.06
C GLY A 96 -5.94 -4.23 -9.54
N GLY A 97 -5.92 -2.93 -9.95
CA GLY A 97 -5.74 -2.55 -11.36
C GLY A 97 -6.97 -2.01 -12.08
N ILE A 98 -8.05 -1.66 -11.38
CA ILE A 98 -9.27 -1.16 -12.02
C ILE A 98 -9.28 0.37 -11.97
N ILE A 99 -9.36 1.01 -13.15
CA ILE A 99 -9.26 2.46 -13.31
C ILE A 99 -10.48 3.00 -14.03
N PHE A 100 -11.06 4.05 -13.49
CA PHE A 100 -12.18 4.79 -14.05
C PHE A 100 -11.71 6.15 -14.53
N LEU A 101 -12.09 6.51 -15.76
CA LEU A 101 -11.77 7.80 -16.40
C LEU A 101 -13.06 8.49 -16.79
N ASN A 102 -13.32 9.67 -16.25
CA ASN A 102 -14.45 10.48 -16.68
C ASN A 102 -14.21 11.01 -18.09
N ARG A 103 -15.28 11.07 -18.92
CA ARG A 103 -15.17 11.65 -20.26
C ARG A 103 -14.68 13.10 -20.24
N GLY A 104 -14.91 13.82 -19.14
CA GLY A 104 -14.40 15.19 -18.97
C GLY A 104 -12.88 15.30 -19.17
N VAL A 105 -12.11 14.26 -18.89
CA VAL A 105 -10.68 14.19 -19.21
C VAL A 105 -10.47 14.19 -20.73
N LEU A 106 -11.21 13.34 -21.45
CA LEU A 106 -11.14 13.23 -22.92
C LEU A 106 -11.60 14.50 -23.60
N ASP A 107 -12.69 15.09 -23.12
CA ASP A 107 -13.27 16.33 -23.69
C ASP A 107 -12.32 17.53 -23.57
N ASN A 108 -11.46 17.58 -22.55
CA ASN A 108 -10.58 18.71 -22.25
C ASN A 108 -9.11 18.49 -22.61
N ALA A 109 -8.67 17.26 -22.85
CA ALA A 109 -7.30 16.97 -23.28
C ALA A 109 -7.01 17.55 -24.68
N ARG A 110 -5.77 18.01 -24.89
CA ARG A 110 -5.33 18.60 -26.16
C ARG A 110 -4.66 17.58 -27.07
N ASN A 111 -4.10 16.53 -26.51
CA ASN A 111 -3.46 15.43 -27.21
C ASN A 111 -3.59 14.13 -26.41
N GLU A 112 -3.21 12.99 -27.03
CA GLU A 112 -3.22 11.68 -26.38
C GLU A 112 -2.27 11.60 -25.18
N GLY A 113 -1.15 12.34 -25.21
CA GLY A 113 -0.16 12.36 -24.13
C GLY A 113 -0.75 12.92 -22.82
N GLU A 114 -1.65 13.92 -22.90
CA GLU A 114 -2.36 14.45 -21.72
C GLU A 114 -3.30 13.40 -21.12
N VAL A 115 -4.00 12.61 -21.95
CA VAL A 115 -4.82 11.47 -21.47
C VAL A 115 -3.93 10.41 -20.83
N ALA A 116 -2.80 10.10 -21.50
CA ALA A 116 -1.80 9.17 -20.99
C ALA A 116 -1.23 9.66 -19.64
N GLY A 117 -1.03 10.96 -19.47
CA GLY A 117 -0.56 11.58 -18.22
C GLY A 117 -1.47 11.28 -17.03
N VAL A 118 -2.79 11.46 -17.20
CA VAL A 118 -3.78 11.12 -16.18
C VAL A 118 -3.77 9.63 -15.89
N LEU A 119 -3.83 8.78 -16.92
CA LEU A 119 -3.82 7.33 -16.74
C LEU A 119 -2.52 6.82 -16.09
N ALA A 120 -1.36 7.39 -16.41
CA ALA A 120 -0.09 7.03 -15.79
C ALA A 120 -0.05 7.39 -14.31
N HIS A 121 -0.65 8.52 -13.92
CA HIS A 121 -0.82 8.91 -12.52
C HIS A 121 -1.70 7.89 -11.76
N GLU A 122 -2.85 7.51 -12.34
CA GLU A 122 -3.76 6.52 -11.73
C GLU A 122 -3.11 5.12 -11.66
N ILE A 123 -2.44 4.70 -12.72
CA ILE A 123 -1.67 3.44 -12.74
C ILE A 123 -0.60 3.45 -11.64
N SER A 124 0.00 4.61 -11.37
CA SER A 124 1.00 4.74 -10.31
C SER A 124 0.42 4.50 -8.92
N HIS A 125 -0.80 4.98 -8.66
CA HIS A 125 -1.50 4.68 -7.40
C HIS A 125 -1.74 3.18 -7.23
N VAL A 126 -2.08 2.48 -8.30
CA VAL A 126 -2.22 1.01 -8.28
C VAL A 126 -0.88 0.31 -8.09
N ALA A 127 0.12 0.66 -8.89
CA ALA A 127 1.45 0.04 -8.86
C ALA A 127 2.14 0.19 -7.50
N LEU A 128 1.94 1.35 -6.85
CA LEU A 128 2.46 1.66 -5.52
C LEU A 128 1.49 1.28 -4.39
N ARG A 129 0.33 0.69 -4.72
CA ARG A 129 -0.67 0.19 -3.80
C ARG A 129 -1.18 1.25 -2.80
N HIS A 130 -1.29 2.50 -3.25
CA HIS A 130 -1.64 3.64 -2.40
C HIS A 130 -3.04 3.51 -1.76
N GLY A 131 -4.01 2.93 -2.47
CA GLY A 131 -5.36 2.72 -1.97
C GLY A 131 -5.39 1.83 -0.72
N THR A 132 -4.76 0.67 -0.78
CA THR A 132 -4.72 -0.26 0.36
C THR A 132 -3.71 0.16 1.45
N HIS A 133 -2.65 0.90 1.10
CA HIS A 133 -1.84 1.60 2.09
C HIS A 133 -2.68 2.59 2.90
N GLN A 134 -3.50 3.41 2.24
CA GLN A 134 -4.40 4.36 2.90
C GLN A 134 -5.47 3.63 3.73
N ALA A 135 -6.06 2.56 3.18
CA ALA A 135 -7.00 1.72 3.90
C ALA A 135 -6.36 1.08 5.15
N SER A 136 -5.09 0.67 5.06
CA SER A 136 -4.32 0.17 6.21
C SER A 136 -4.18 1.22 7.30
N LYS A 137 -3.86 2.47 6.93
CA LYS A 137 -3.79 3.59 7.88
C LYS A 137 -5.14 3.91 8.50
N ALA A 138 -6.20 3.96 7.69
CA ALA A 138 -7.55 4.25 8.15
C ALA A 138 -8.06 3.15 9.10
N TYR A 139 -7.82 1.89 8.75
CA TYR A 139 -8.14 0.74 9.59
C TYR A 139 -7.46 0.83 10.95
N LEU A 140 -6.16 1.13 10.98
CA LEU A 140 -5.39 1.28 12.23
C LEU A 140 -5.87 2.49 13.04
N ALA A 141 -6.18 3.61 12.40
CA ALA A 141 -6.67 4.81 13.07
C ALA A 141 -8.08 4.63 13.64
N GLN A 142 -8.99 3.96 12.90
CA GLN A 142 -10.37 3.72 13.34
C GLN A 142 -10.44 2.69 14.48
N ALA A 143 -9.57 1.70 14.43
CA ALA A 143 -9.48 0.70 15.47
C ALA A 143 -8.96 1.27 16.80
N GLY A 144 -8.42 2.51 16.82
CA GLY A 144 -7.75 3.10 18.00
C GLY A 144 -6.56 2.26 18.44
N ILE A 145 -6.12 1.38 17.56
CA ILE A 145 -5.22 0.29 17.80
C ILE A 145 -3.92 0.66 17.10
N GLY A 146 -2.84 0.69 17.80
CA GLY A 146 -1.54 0.52 17.18
C GLY A 146 -1.55 -0.78 16.34
N ILE A 147 -0.61 -0.94 15.41
CA ILE A 147 -0.48 -2.13 14.54
C ILE A 147 -0.75 -3.44 15.30
N LEU A 148 -0.42 -3.48 16.57
CA LEU A 148 -0.56 -4.64 17.45
C LEU A 148 -2.01 -5.07 17.68
N GLY A 149 -2.93 -4.13 17.80
CA GLY A 149 -4.34 -4.46 18.03
C GLY A 149 -5.13 -4.77 16.76
N GLY A 150 -4.81 -4.14 15.62
CA GLY A 150 -5.50 -4.36 14.33
C GLY A 150 -5.28 -5.76 13.77
N ILE A 151 -4.15 -6.38 14.07
CA ILE A 151 -3.84 -7.77 13.69
C ILE A 151 -4.62 -8.77 14.58
N LEU A 152 -5.18 -8.31 15.70
CA LEU A 152 -5.66 -9.17 16.80
C LEU A 152 -7.16 -9.19 17.04
N GLY A 153 -7.91 -8.31 16.39
CA GLY A 153 -9.36 -8.35 16.53
C GLY A 153 -9.86 -9.74 16.23
N GLY A 154 -10.21 -10.52 17.23
CA GLY A 154 -10.66 -11.93 17.16
C GLY A 154 -11.90 -12.16 16.28
N ARG A 155 -12.25 -11.21 15.44
CA ARG A 155 -13.13 -11.32 14.28
C ARG A 155 -12.36 -11.53 12.97
N ILE A 156 -11.03 -11.47 12.97
CA ILE A 156 -10.19 -11.75 11.80
C ILE A 156 -10.01 -13.27 11.59
N GLY A 157 -10.49 -14.09 12.51
CA GLY A 157 -10.54 -15.56 12.34
C GLY A 157 -11.55 -16.09 11.30
N GLN A 158 -12.29 -15.22 10.61
CA GLN A 158 -13.16 -15.60 9.50
C GLN A 158 -12.71 -14.99 8.17
N GLY A 159 -11.41 -14.99 7.91
CA GLY A 159 -10.86 -14.76 6.59
C GLY A 159 -10.91 -13.31 6.08
N THR A 160 -10.14 -13.07 5.04
CA THR A 160 -10.09 -11.89 4.18
C THR A 160 -11.47 -11.26 3.90
N ALA A 161 -12.52 -12.08 3.83
CA ALA A 161 -13.91 -11.65 3.67
C ALA A 161 -14.40 -10.68 4.77
N GLN A 162 -13.89 -10.74 6.00
CA GLN A 162 -14.31 -9.79 7.06
C GLN A 162 -13.48 -8.52 7.09
N ILE A 163 -12.22 -8.58 6.69
CA ILE A 163 -11.43 -7.35 6.45
C ILE A 163 -12.01 -6.66 5.21
N ILE A 164 -12.30 -7.41 4.15
CA ILE A 164 -13.01 -6.92 2.97
C ILE A 164 -14.40 -6.40 3.34
N ASN A 165 -15.14 -7.06 4.23
CA ASN A 165 -16.42 -6.57 4.74
C ASN A 165 -16.26 -5.41 5.73
N ALA A 166 -15.17 -5.32 6.48
CA ALA A 166 -14.86 -4.16 7.31
C ALA A 166 -14.39 -2.98 6.45
N VAL A 167 -13.60 -3.21 5.41
CA VAL A 167 -13.24 -2.22 4.39
C VAL A 167 -14.44 -1.97 3.47
N GLY A 168 -15.24 -2.97 3.13
CA GLY A 168 -16.52 -2.83 2.43
C GLY A 168 -17.61 -2.18 3.30
N GLY A 169 -17.57 -2.36 4.62
CA GLY A 169 -18.41 -1.64 5.59
C GLY A 169 -17.97 -0.19 5.85
N ILE A 170 -16.70 0.12 5.57
CA ILE A 170 -16.19 1.50 5.46
C ILE A 170 -16.56 2.07 4.08
N GLY A 171 -16.92 1.20 3.13
CA GLY A 171 -17.37 1.52 1.78
C GLY A 171 -16.25 2.04 0.87
N LEU A 172 -16.61 2.35 -0.38
CA LEU A 172 -15.75 3.05 -1.35
C LEU A 172 -15.08 4.31 -0.77
N ASN A 173 -15.68 4.92 0.25
CA ASN A 173 -15.16 6.13 0.90
C ASN A 173 -13.77 5.97 1.52
N ALA A 174 -13.40 4.78 2.00
CA ALA A 174 -12.06 4.55 2.55
C ALA A 174 -10.99 4.51 1.47
N LEU A 175 -11.37 4.16 0.24
CA LEU A 175 -10.49 4.13 -0.92
C LEU A 175 -10.37 5.52 -1.56
N PHE A 176 -11.35 6.40 -1.34
CA PHE A 176 -11.38 7.80 -1.81
C PHE A 176 -10.94 8.81 -0.75
N LEU A 177 -10.25 8.38 0.30
CA LEU A 177 -9.62 9.31 1.23
C LEU A 177 -8.56 10.12 0.48
N LYS A 178 -8.54 11.43 0.74
CA LYS A 178 -7.52 12.32 0.16
C LYS A 178 -6.13 11.77 0.40
N TYR A 179 -5.39 11.64 -0.67
CA TYR A 179 -3.99 11.25 -0.59
C TYR A 179 -3.14 12.37 0.05
N SER A 180 -2.11 11.97 0.80
CA SER A 180 -1.15 12.94 1.31
C SER A 180 -0.28 13.48 0.17
N ARG A 181 0.34 14.64 0.39
CA ARG A 181 1.26 15.26 -0.60
C ARG A 181 2.41 14.33 -1.00
N ASP A 182 2.87 13.48 -0.09
CA ASP A 182 3.95 12.52 -0.36
C ASP A 182 3.48 11.41 -1.28
N ILE A 183 2.27 10.90 -1.08
CA ILE A 183 1.63 9.91 -1.95
C ILE A 183 1.43 10.47 -3.37
N GLU A 184 0.94 11.71 -3.48
CA GLU A 184 0.81 12.41 -4.77
C GLU A 184 2.16 12.59 -5.47
N THR A 185 3.19 12.95 -4.70
CA THR A 185 4.56 13.07 -5.23
C THR A 185 5.07 11.73 -5.78
N GLN A 186 4.81 10.65 -5.08
CA GLN A 186 5.17 9.30 -5.54
C GLN A 186 4.44 8.94 -6.84
N ALA A 187 3.15 9.27 -6.94
CA ALA A 187 2.35 9.02 -8.14
C ALA A 187 2.84 9.85 -9.33
N ASP A 188 3.22 11.12 -9.12
CA ASP A 188 3.78 11.98 -10.18
C ASP A 188 5.13 11.46 -10.70
N VAL A 189 6.04 11.09 -9.80
CA VAL A 189 7.36 10.55 -10.16
C VAL A 189 7.20 9.22 -10.90
N ARG A 190 6.42 8.28 -10.37
CA ARG A 190 6.17 7.00 -11.03
C ARG A 190 5.44 7.18 -12.36
N GLY A 191 4.46 8.07 -12.43
CA GLY A 191 3.74 8.39 -13.66
C GLY A 191 4.65 8.95 -14.74
N SER A 192 5.61 9.81 -14.38
CA SER A 192 6.63 10.30 -15.30
C SER A 192 7.52 9.18 -15.85
N GLN A 193 7.91 8.24 -15.01
CA GLN A 193 8.67 7.05 -15.40
C GLN A 193 7.88 6.15 -16.35
N ILE A 194 6.61 5.87 -16.04
CA ILE A 194 5.70 5.09 -16.89
C ILE A 194 5.49 5.75 -18.25
N LEU A 195 5.23 7.06 -18.28
CA LEU A 195 5.06 7.82 -19.53
C LEU A 195 6.29 7.68 -20.42
N THR A 196 7.47 7.94 -19.86
CA THR A 196 8.72 7.87 -20.60
C THR A 196 8.99 6.47 -21.16
N ALA A 197 8.83 5.43 -20.32
CA ALA A 197 9.00 4.03 -20.74
C ALA A 197 7.98 3.61 -21.82
N SER A 198 6.82 4.27 -21.86
CA SER A 198 5.75 4.04 -22.83
C SER A 198 5.83 4.96 -24.07
N GLY A 199 6.89 5.77 -24.22
CA GLY A 199 7.09 6.65 -25.36
C GLY A 199 6.23 7.91 -25.37
N TYR A 200 5.69 8.32 -24.23
CA TYR A 200 5.05 9.62 -24.01
C TYR A 200 6.01 10.58 -23.30
N SER A 201 5.66 11.86 -23.26
CA SER A 201 6.42 12.86 -22.51
C SER A 201 5.85 13.05 -21.10
N PRO A 202 6.67 13.09 -20.04
CA PRO A 202 6.24 13.52 -18.73
C PRO A 202 5.63 14.93 -18.73
N VAL A 203 6.06 15.80 -19.66
CA VAL A 203 5.52 17.16 -19.83
C VAL A 203 4.03 17.14 -20.22
N ASP A 204 3.51 16.05 -20.79
CA ASP A 204 2.08 15.94 -21.09
C ASP A 204 1.24 15.85 -19.84
N MET A 205 1.72 15.21 -18.76
CA MET A 205 1.07 15.24 -17.45
C MET A 205 1.05 16.67 -16.86
N GLU A 206 2.16 17.40 -16.96
CA GLU A 206 2.24 18.80 -16.57
C GLU A 206 1.24 19.65 -17.37
N ASN A 207 1.21 19.47 -18.69
CA ASN A 207 0.29 20.19 -19.58
C ASN A 207 -1.17 19.93 -19.21
N PHE A 208 -1.51 18.72 -18.79
CA PHE A 208 -2.84 18.41 -18.28
C PHE A 208 -3.16 19.18 -16.99
N PHE A 209 -2.22 19.32 -16.07
CA PHE A 209 -2.40 20.14 -14.86
C PHE A 209 -2.65 21.61 -15.19
N ARG A 210 -1.92 22.15 -16.16
CA ARG A 210 -2.17 23.51 -16.69
C ARG A 210 -3.54 23.61 -17.37
N THR A 211 -4.03 22.55 -18.01
CA THR A 211 -5.38 22.48 -18.57
C THR A 211 -6.43 22.52 -17.45
N LEU A 212 -6.22 21.79 -16.34
CA LEU A 212 -7.11 21.85 -15.16
C LEU A 212 -7.19 23.27 -14.58
N GLU A 213 -6.06 23.95 -14.40
CA GLU A 213 -6.03 25.33 -13.89
C GLU A 213 -6.78 26.31 -14.77
N ARG A 214 -6.74 26.10 -16.10
CA ARG A 214 -7.46 26.93 -17.07
C ARG A 214 -8.96 26.69 -17.07
N VAL A 215 -9.40 25.43 -16.96
CA VAL A 215 -10.81 25.04 -17.00
C VAL A 215 -11.51 25.37 -15.68
N ASP A 216 -10.82 25.23 -14.57
CA ASP A 216 -11.32 25.58 -13.24
C ASP A 216 -10.31 26.44 -12.45
N PRO A 217 -10.30 27.77 -12.70
CA PRO A 217 -9.43 28.69 -11.96
C PRO A 217 -9.72 28.69 -10.45
N SER A 218 -10.90 28.22 -10.02
CA SER A 218 -11.29 28.14 -8.61
C SER A 218 -10.63 26.97 -7.88
N LYS A 219 -9.92 26.07 -8.59
CA LYS A 219 -9.28 24.85 -8.09
C LYS A 219 -10.24 23.90 -7.36
N LYS A 220 -11.50 23.88 -7.81
CA LYS A 220 -12.58 23.05 -7.23
C LYS A 220 -12.94 21.84 -8.09
N THR A 221 -12.14 21.51 -9.13
CA THR A 221 -12.36 20.27 -9.87
C THR A 221 -12.35 19.09 -8.89
N ASN A 222 -13.21 18.10 -9.13
CA ASN A 222 -13.25 16.90 -8.30
C ASN A 222 -11.89 16.22 -8.24
N TRP A 223 -11.15 16.20 -9.36
CA TRP A 223 -9.79 15.63 -9.39
C TRP A 223 -8.83 16.36 -8.44
N MET A 224 -8.82 17.69 -8.39
CA MET A 224 -7.99 18.44 -7.44
C MET A 224 -8.46 18.32 -5.99
N ALA A 225 -9.73 17.94 -5.78
CA ALA A 225 -10.26 17.67 -4.45
C ALA A 225 -9.73 16.33 -3.91
N ASP A 226 -9.60 15.32 -4.80
CA ASP A 226 -9.13 13.98 -4.48
C ASP A 226 -7.60 13.90 -4.52
N HIS A 227 -6.96 14.65 -5.44
CA HIS A 227 -5.52 14.76 -5.66
C HIS A 227 -5.02 16.19 -5.42
N PRO A 228 -4.83 16.60 -4.15
CA PRO A 228 -4.43 17.98 -3.85
C PRO A 228 -3.13 18.34 -4.56
N ALA A 229 -3.15 19.44 -5.31
CA ALA A 229 -1.98 19.94 -6.01
C ALA A 229 -1.02 20.62 -5.02
N PRO A 230 0.14 20.03 -4.68
CA PRO A 230 1.21 20.79 -4.07
C PRO A 230 1.67 21.85 -5.06
N PRO A 231 2.05 23.05 -4.60
CA PRO A 231 2.50 24.15 -5.49
C PRO A 231 3.70 23.76 -6.39
N ASP A 232 4.37 22.68 -6.05
CA ASP A 232 5.62 22.21 -6.66
C ASP A 232 5.47 20.93 -7.51
N ARG A 233 4.23 20.45 -7.81
CA ARG A 233 4.01 19.25 -8.66
C ARG A 233 4.68 19.39 -10.04
N ILE A 234 4.44 20.50 -10.70
CA ILE A 234 5.03 20.81 -12.01
C ILE A 234 6.55 20.76 -11.95
N ALA A 235 7.15 21.47 -10.99
CA ALA A 235 8.60 21.51 -10.84
C ALA A 235 9.22 20.13 -10.53
N ARG A 236 8.49 19.25 -9.87
CA ARG A 236 8.92 17.86 -9.61
C ARG A 236 8.87 17.00 -10.84
N ILE A 237 7.81 17.10 -11.64
CA ILE A 237 7.69 16.40 -12.92
C ILE A 237 8.81 16.85 -13.87
N GLU A 238 9.07 18.16 -13.97
CA GLU A 238 10.17 18.70 -14.74
C GLU A 238 11.54 18.17 -14.28
N LYS A 239 11.76 18.12 -12.96
CA LYS A 239 12.99 17.57 -12.39
C LYS A 239 13.14 16.07 -12.69
N GLU A 240 12.08 15.28 -12.56
CA GLU A 240 12.12 13.86 -12.90
C GLU A 240 12.34 13.66 -14.41
N ALA A 241 11.69 14.46 -15.26
CA ALA A 241 11.88 14.42 -16.71
C ALA A 241 13.34 14.65 -17.14
N GLN A 242 14.08 15.46 -16.38
CA GLN A 242 15.53 15.66 -16.63
C GLN A 242 16.38 14.43 -16.31
N LEU A 243 15.91 13.56 -15.42
CA LEU A 243 16.59 12.30 -15.06
C LEU A 243 16.25 11.17 -16.04
N LEU A 244 15.18 11.33 -16.82
CA LEU A 244 14.63 10.31 -17.70
C LEU A 244 15.08 10.53 -19.15
N HIS A 245 15.21 9.44 -19.92
CA HIS A 245 15.47 9.49 -21.37
C HIS A 245 14.16 9.68 -22.14
N VAL A 246 13.67 10.92 -22.17
CA VAL A 246 12.45 11.24 -22.91
C VAL A 246 12.72 11.15 -24.42
N SER A 247 11.82 10.49 -25.16
CA SER A 247 11.91 10.42 -26.63
C SER A 247 11.96 11.81 -27.25
N ALA A 248 12.80 12.01 -28.27
CA ALA A 248 12.83 13.25 -29.06
C ALA A 248 11.51 13.49 -29.82
N THR A 249 10.76 12.42 -30.10
CA THR A 249 9.45 12.44 -30.77
C THR A 249 8.42 11.67 -29.93
N PRO A 250 7.94 12.26 -28.82
CA PRO A 250 6.97 11.57 -27.99
C PRO A 250 5.62 11.44 -28.71
N THR A 251 4.86 10.42 -28.32
CA THR A 251 3.53 10.15 -28.87
C THR A 251 2.55 11.25 -28.46
N THR A 252 1.94 11.93 -29.43
CA THR A 252 0.90 12.98 -29.16
C THR A 252 -0.47 12.62 -29.73
N ASN A 253 -0.52 11.92 -30.86
CA ASN A 253 -1.70 11.36 -31.54
C ASN A 253 -2.97 12.23 -31.47
N VAL A 254 -2.83 13.51 -31.84
CA VAL A 254 -3.93 14.51 -31.77
C VAL A 254 -5.13 14.12 -32.63
N ALA A 255 -4.88 13.48 -33.79
CA ALA A 255 -5.94 13.15 -34.74
C ALA A 255 -6.93 12.11 -34.16
N GLU A 256 -6.42 11.06 -33.51
CA GLU A 256 -7.26 10.03 -32.92
C GLU A 256 -8.06 10.58 -31.73
N LEU A 257 -7.44 11.40 -30.88
CA LEU A 257 -8.16 12.07 -29.80
C LEU A 257 -9.32 12.93 -30.33
N ARG A 258 -9.08 13.70 -31.40
CA ARG A 258 -10.15 14.51 -32.02
C ARG A 258 -11.31 13.66 -32.54
N GLN A 259 -11.04 12.49 -33.09
CA GLN A 259 -12.09 11.55 -33.49
C GLN A 259 -12.91 11.09 -32.29
N VAL A 260 -12.24 10.76 -31.17
CA VAL A 260 -12.89 10.41 -29.92
C VAL A 260 -13.73 11.55 -29.38
N GLN A 261 -13.20 12.78 -29.36
CA GLN A 261 -13.93 13.98 -28.93
C GLN A 261 -15.15 14.26 -29.83
N SER A 262 -15.00 14.14 -31.14
CA SER A 262 -16.13 14.29 -32.09
C SER A 262 -17.21 13.25 -31.84
N ARG A 263 -16.82 12.01 -31.52
CA ARG A 263 -17.75 10.94 -31.19
C ARG A 263 -18.47 11.21 -29.85
N LEU A 264 -17.73 11.68 -28.84
CA LEU A 264 -18.29 12.06 -27.54
C LEU A 264 -19.32 13.19 -27.65
N SER A 265 -19.10 14.17 -28.55
CA SER A 265 -20.05 15.26 -28.78
C SER A 265 -21.41 14.78 -29.25
N GLY A 266 -21.48 13.63 -29.95
CA GLY A 266 -22.71 12.98 -30.37
C GLY A 266 -23.58 12.44 -29.22
N TYR A 267 -23.01 12.22 -28.04
CA TYR A 267 -23.76 11.79 -26.84
C TYR A 267 -24.37 12.97 -26.04
N GLY A 268 -24.23 14.20 -26.52
CA GLY A 268 -24.60 15.41 -25.77
C GLY A 268 -23.63 15.73 -24.62
N ALA A 269 -24.01 16.59 -23.71
CA ALA A 269 -23.20 16.91 -22.54
C ALA A 269 -23.12 15.71 -21.59
N GLY A 270 -21.92 15.43 -21.07
CA GLY A 270 -21.76 14.43 -20.00
C GLY A 270 -22.60 14.83 -18.77
N GLN A 271 -23.02 13.84 -17.99
CA GLN A 271 -23.74 14.12 -16.75
C GLN A 271 -22.84 14.90 -15.78
N PRO A 272 -23.38 15.88 -15.01
CA PRO A 272 -22.62 16.49 -13.92
C PRO A 272 -22.15 15.41 -12.94
N GLY A 273 -20.92 15.55 -12.44
CA GLY A 273 -20.36 14.59 -11.49
C GLY A 273 -21.26 14.45 -10.26
N ARG A 274 -21.68 13.26 -9.98
CA ARG A 274 -22.18 12.88 -8.67
C ARG A 274 -21.01 12.31 -7.89
N ALA A 275 -20.70 12.87 -6.73
CA ALA A 275 -19.91 12.16 -5.75
C ALA A 275 -20.57 10.79 -5.50
N ILE A 276 -19.80 9.72 -5.49
CA ILE A 276 -20.32 8.38 -5.12
C ILE A 276 -20.94 8.55 -3.74
N SER A 277 -22.27 8.38 -3.66
CA SER A 277 -23.02 8.70 -2.43
C SER A 277 -22.50 7.84 -1.29
N GLN A 278 -22.16 8.50 -0.19
CA GLN A 278 -21.97 7.84 1.08
C GLN A 278 -23.27 7.10 1.42
N ALA A 279 -23.28 5.79 1.32
CA ALA A 279 -24.26 5.00 2.03
C ALA A 279 -24.01 5.31 3.51
N SER A 280 -24.94 6.05 4.12
CA SER A 280 -24.87 6.44 5.51
C SER A 280 -24.82 5.17 6.35
N ALA A 281 -23.62 4.79 6.79
CA ALA A 281 -23.49 3.88 7.91
C ALA A 281 -24.01 4.64 9.14
N SER A 282 -25.31 4.51 9.42
CA SER A 282 -25.90 4.90 10.67
C SER A 282 -25.35 3.97 11.75
N GLY A 283 -24.16 4.29 12.26
CA GLY A 283 -23.63 3.73 13.48
C GLY A 283 -24.43 4.28 14.66
N PRO A 284 -24.75 3.47 15.68
CA PRO A 284 -25.44 3.95 16.85
C PRO A 284 -24.58 4.99 17.57
N SER A 285 -25.15 6.17 17.81
CA SER A 285 -24.58 7.22 18.65
C SER A 285 -24.50 6.73 20.09
N GLY A 286 -23.39 6.12 20.47
CA GLY A 286 -23.07 5.77 21.83
C GLY A 286 -22.56 7.00 22.59
N GLY A 287 -23.30 7.44 23.60
CA GLY A 287 -22.93 8.53 24.49
C GLY A 287 -21.57 8.27 25.15
N ARG A 288 -20.70 9.28 25.10
CA ARG A 288 -19.44 9.31 25.83
C ARG A 288 -19.69 9.40 27.34
N THR A 289 -19.62 8.31 28.02
CA THR A 289 -19.37 8.30 29.46
C THR A 289 -17.87 8.26 29.69
N ARG A 290 -17.30 9.34 30.23
CA ARG A 290 -15.94 9.34 30.77
C ARG A 290 -15.90 8.39 31.97
N SER A 291 -15.24 7.26 31.79
CA SER A 291 -14.88 6.38 32.92
C SER A 291 -13.39 6.65 33.24
N SER A 292 -13.12 6.88 34.50
CA SER A 292 -11.81 7.14 35.09
C SER A 292 -10.89 5.93 34.91
N SER A 293 -9.70 6.16 34.31
CA SER A 293 -8.65 5.19 34.07
C SER A 293 -7.95 4.80 35.36
N GLY A 294 -8.30 3.63 35.91
CA GLY A 294 -7.40 2.90 36.78
C GLY A 294 -6.59 1.90 35.95
N ALA A 295 -5.28 1.89 36.11
CA ALA A 295 -4.39 0.92 35.47
C ALA A 295 -4.91 -0.50 35.72
N ARG A 296 -5.27 -1.23 34.65
CA ARG A 296 -5.70 -2.62 34.72
C ARG A 296 -4.50 -3.54 34.66
N THR A 297 -4.21 -4.26 35.73
CA THR A 297 -3.30 -5.40 35.69
C THR A 297 -3.95 -6.54 34.88
N VAL A 298 -3.40 -6.86 33.73
CA VAL A 298 -3.79 -8.05 32.96
C VAL A 298 -3.02 -9.22 33.56
N SER A 299 -3.73 -10.19 34.16
CA SER A 299 -3.12 -11.41 34.67
C SER A 299 -3.28 -12.52 33.63
N VAL A 300 -2.19 -13.10 33.19
CA VAL A 300 -2.16 -14.22 32.26
C VAL A 300 -1.48 -15.44 32.90
N PRO A 301 -1.85 -16.68 32.50
CA PRO A 301 -1.16 -17.86 32.97
C PRO A 301 0.30 -17.84 32.54
N ALA A 302 1.21 -18.28 33.42
CA ALA A 302 2.61 -18.47 33.05
C ALA A 302 2.74 -19.39 31.83
N PRO A 303 3.67 -19.11 30.91
CA PRO A 303 3.90 -19.95 29.74
C PRO A 303 4.29 -21.38 30.14
N SER A 304 3.69 -22.37 29.47
CA SER A 304 4.06 -23.79 29.64
C SER A 304 5.47 -24.05 29.12
N ASN A 305 6.18 -24.93 29.80
CA ASN A 305 7.49 -25.45 29.32
C ASN A 305 7.33 -26.47 28.17
N SER A 306 6.14 -27.07 28.01
CA SER A 306 5.83 -27.90 26.85
C SER A 306 5.44 -27.04 25.67
N LEU A 307 5.87 -27.45 24.46
CA LEU A 307 5.65 -26.70 23.25
C LEU A 307 4.73 -27.47 22.30
N ASN A 308 3.79 -26.75 21.69
CA ASN A 308 3.06 -27.15 20.49
C ASN A 308 3.74 -26.58 19.25
N SER A 309 3.37 -27.08 18.07
CA SER A 309 3.90 -26.59 16.79
C SER A 309 2.76 -26.06 15.91
N TYR A 310 3.00 -24.93 15.27
CA TYR A 310 2.13 -24.34 14.27
C TYR A 310 2.86 -24.25 12.93
N THR A 311 2.17 -24.59 11.85
CA THR A 311 2.62 -24.37 10.47
C THR A 311 1.65 -23.41 9.80
N SER A 312 2.17 -22.34 9.18
CA SER A 312 1.34 -21.37 8.47
C SER A 312 0.52 -22.04 7.36
N ARG A 313 -0.66 -21.50 7.05
CA ARG A 313 -1.53 -22.06 6.00
C ARG A 313 -0.86 -22.07 4.62
N SER A 314 -0.01 -21.08 4.35
CA SER A 314 0.80 -21.05 3.12
C SER A 314 1.96 -22.06 3.14
N GLY A 315 2.27 -22.70 4.26
CA GLY A 315 3.45 -23.55 4.41
C GLY A 315 4.78 -22.78 4.46
N LEU A 316 4.74 -21.45 4.52
CA LEU A 316 5.91 -20.57 4.50
C LEU A 316 6.80 -20.80 5.72
N TYR A 317 6.21 -20.95 6.90
CA TYR A 317 6.97 -21.15 8.13
C TYR A 317 6.29 -22.12 9.08
N ARG A 318 7.13 -22.68 9.97
CA ARG A 318 6.73 -23.47 11.13
C ARG A 318 7.39 -22.92 12.38
N ILE A 319 6.63 -22.85 13.49
CA ILE A 319 7.10 -22.32 14.77
C ILE A 319 6.57 -23.15 15.93
N SER A 320 7.35 -23.28 17.00
CA SER A 320 6.90 -23.87 18.26
C SER A 320 6.50 -22.78 19.24
N TYR A 321 5.46 -23.05 20.06
CA TYR A 321 4.92 -22.12 21.01
C TYR A 321 4.45 -22.84 22.30
N PRO A 322 4.32 -22.16 23.45
CA PRO A 322 3.86 -22.77 24.69
C PRO A 322 2.51 -23.48 24.54
N SER A 323 2.39 -24.71 25.02
CA SER A 323 1.21 -25.56 24.80
C SER A 323 -0.08 -25.01 25.43
N ASN A 324 0.02 -24.09 26.39
CA ASN A 324 -1.10 -23.39 27.00
C ASN A 324 -1.45 -22.06 26.31
N TRP A 325 -0.76 -21.72 25.20
CA TRP A 325 -1.12 -20.56 24.38
C TRP A 325 -2.08 -20.99 23.28
N GLN A 326 -2.82 -20.01 22.74
CA GLN A 326 -3.79 -20.19 21.67
C GLN A 326 -3.28 -19.55 20.38
N VAL A 327 -3.64 -20.15 19.25
CA VAL A 327 -3.31 -19.66 17.92
C VAL A 327 -4.54 -19.00 17.32
N TYR A 328 -4.39 -17.75 16.89
CA TYR A 328 -5.41 -16.96 16.21
C TYR A 328 -4.90 -16.65 14.81
N GLU A 329 -5.47 -17.30 13.81
CA GLU A 329 -5.08 -17.10 12.42
C GLU A 329 -5.78 -15.87 11.83
N SER A 330 -5.02 -15.09 11.06
CA SER A 330 -5.51 -13.91 10.36
C SER A 330 -4.98 -13.90 8.93
N GLY A 331 -5.84 -14.13 7.97
CA GLY A 331 -5.47 -14.26 6.56
C GLY A 331 -4.64 -15.51 6.25
N SER A 332 -3.89 -15.47 5.14
CA SER A 332 -3.06 -16.59 4.67
C SER A 332 -1.70 -16.70 5.36
N ALA A 333 -1.16 -15.58 5.83
CA ALA A 333 0.21 -15.50 6.37
C ALA A 333 0.29 -15.00 7.82
N ALA A 334 -0.67 -14.20 8.29
CA ALA A 334 -0.63 -13.60 9.61
C ALA A 334 -1.17 -14.56 10.69
N VAL A 335 -0.44 -14.71 11.79
CA VAL A 335 -0.85 -15.46 12.96
C VAL A 335 -0.52 -14.71 14.24
N THR A 336 -1.42 -14.79 15.21
CA THR A 336 -1.15 -14.38 16.58
C THR A 336 -1.15 -15.60 17.48
N ILE A 337 -0.18 -15.67 18.37
CA ILE A 337 -0.03 -16.74 19.35
C ILE A 337 0.08 -16.09 20.72
N ALA A 338 -0.92 -16.28 21.57
CA ALA A 338 -1.04 -15.58 22.86
C ALA A 338 -1.57 -16.50 23.97
N PRO A 339 -1.22 -16.23 25.25
CA PRO A 339 -1.84 -16.92 26.36
C PRO A 339 -3.32 -16.53 26.49
N PRO A 340 -4.18 -17.36 27.12
CA PRO A 340 -5.54 -16.96 27.48
C PRO A 340 -5.53 -15.65 28.28
N GLY A 341 -6.29 -14.65 27.81
CA GLY A 341 -6.31 -13.30 28.38
C GLY A 341 -5.16 -12.39 27.97
N GLY A 342 -4.14 -12.89 27.24
CA GLY A 342 -3.04 -12.07 26.74
C GLY A 342 -3.41 -11.26 25.48
N ALA A 343 -4.42 -11.71 24.77
CA ALA A 343 -5.08 -10.99 23.70
C ALA A 343 -6.57 -10.86 24.03
N GLY A 344 -7.16 -9.69 23.90
CA GLY A 344 -8.55 -9.48 24.30
C GLY A 344 -9.11 -8.15 23.80
N ASN A 345 -10.36 -7.89 24.18
CA ASN A 345 -11.06 -6.63 23.91
C ASN A 345 -10.93 -5.68 25.10
N VAL A 346 -10.30 -4.54 24.91
CA VAL A 346 -10.23 -3.44 25.86
C VAL A 346 -11.00 -2.25 25.29
N ASN A 347 -12.04 -1.79 25.97
CA ASN A 347 -12.89 -0.68 25.51
C ASN A 347 -13.51 -0.87 24.11
N GLY A 348 -13.81 -2.12 23.72
CA GLY A 348 -14.34 -2.43 22.37
C GLY A 348 -13.25 -2.58 21.30
N GLN A 349 -11.99 -2.50 21.67
CA GLN A 349 -10.84 -2.65 20.82
C GLN A 349 -10.07 -3.92 21.19
N SER A 350 -9.60 -4.64 20.17
CA SER A 350 -8.78 -5.84 20.41
C SER A 350 -7.34 -5.43 20.63
N GLU A 351 -6.78 -5.82 21.76
CA GLU A 351 -5.41 -5.51 22.16
C GLU A 351 -4.64 -6.78 22.50
N ILE A 352 -3.33 -6.73 22.30
CA ILE A 352 -2.39 -7.74 22.78
C ILE A 352 -1.52 -7.13 23.86
N VAL A 353 -1.51 -7.75 25.00
CA VAL A 353 -0.64 -7.39 26.11
C VAL A 353 0.49 -8.43 26.26
N TYR A 354 0.20 -9.68 25.92
CA TYR A 354 1.17 -10.78 25.91
C TYR A 354 0.98 -11.65 24.68
N GLY A 355 2.03 -11.87 23.89
CA GLY A 355 1.99 -12.81 22.79
C GLY A 355 2.96 -12.48 21.66
N ALA A 356 2.88 -13.29 20.63
CA ALA A 356 3.66 -13.14 19.41
C ALA A 356 2.76 -12.96 18.20
N ILE A 357 3.10 -12.02 17.32
CA ILE A 357 2.50 -11.83 16.01
C ILE A 357 3.55 -12.21 14.98
N ILE A 358 3.19 -13.06 14.03
CA ILE A 358 4.06 -13.44 12.93
C ILE A 358 3.33 -13.10 11.64
N ASN A 359 4.00 -12.36 10.77
CA ASN A 359 3.46 -11.99 9.48
C ASN A 359 4.61 -11.71 8.49
N HIS A 360 4.30 -11.54 7.22
CA HIS A 360 5.25 -11.06 6.24
C HIS A 360 5.01 -9.58 5.92
N TYR A 361 6.05 -8.93 5.43
CA TYR A 361 6.07 -7.52 5.08
C TYR A 361 6.79 -7.35 3.75
N ASP A 362 6.15 -6.65 2.82
CA ASP A 362 6.75 -6.24 1.55
C ASP A 362 7.38 -4.85 1.71
N PRO A 363 8.71 -4.76 1.85
CA PRO A 363 9.38 -3.48 1.94
C PRO A 363 9.41 -2.83 0.55
N PHE A 364 8.75 -1.71 0.38
CA PHE A 364 8.81 -0.86 -0.82
C PHE A 364 8.11 -1.38 -2.09
N GLY A 365 7.30 -2.43 -2.02
CA GLY A 365 6.62 -3.03 -3.18
C GLY A 365 7.60 -3.65 -4.18
N ASN A 366 7.16 -4.67 -4.90
CA ASN A 366 7.97 -5.38 -5.90
C ASN A 366 8.29 -4.49 -7.10
N GLY A 367 9.40 -3.75 -7.03
CA GLY A 367 10.01 -3.14 -8.21
C GLY A 367 11.06 -4.08 -8.80
N PRO A 368 11.24 -4.14 -10.14
CA PRO A 368 12.15 -5.07 -10.80
C PRO A 368 13.66 -4.83 -10.54
N GLU A 369 14.01 -3.88 -9.71
CA GLU A 369 15.40 -3.54 -9.40
C GLU A 369 15.72 -3.65 -7.90
N GLY A 370 15.84 -4.81 -7.49
CA GLY A 370 16.61 -5.62 -6.63
C GLY A 370 17.38 -5.09 -5.47
N ASN A 371 17.68 -5.98 -4.57
CA ASN A 371 18.62 -5.92 -3.45
C ASN A 371 18.32 -4.86 -2.39
N ILE A 372 17.08 -4.89 -1.87
CA ILE A 372 16.82 -4.21 -0.60
C ILE A 372 17.56 -4.97 0.49
N SER A 373 18.45 -4.28 1.21
CA SER A 373 19.15 -4.92 2.32
C SER A 373 18.19 -5.25 3.47
N LEU A 374 18.39 -6.36 4.15
CA LEU A 374 17.67 -6.72 5.37
C LEU A 374 17.62 -5.54 6.37
N GLN A 375 18.70 -4.76 6.47
CA GLN A 375 18.77 -3.62 7.37
C GLN A 375 17.81 -2.50 6.93
N THR A 376 17.80 -2.17 5.64
CA THR A 376 16.91 -1.12 5.09
C THR A 376 15.43 -1.52 5.23
N ALA A 377 15.11 -2.77 4.88
CA ALA A 377 13.77 -3.30 5.02
C ALA A 377 13.28 -3.34 6.48
N THR A 378 14.18 -3.73 7.41
CA THR A 378 13.87 -3.70 8.85
C THR A 378 13.64 -2.28 9.36
N GLN A 379 14.46 -1.31 8.94
CA GLN A 379 14.26 0.09 9.31
C GLN A 379 12.94 0.65 8.80
N ASP A 380 12.52 0.27 7.60
CA ASP A 380 11.23 0.64 7.03
C ASP A 380 10.07 0.09 7.85
N LEU A 381 10.12 -1.20 8.21
CA LEU A 381 9.13 -1.82 9.11
C LEU A 381 9.08 -1.13 10.48
N LEU A 382 10.24 -0.82 11.09
CA LEU A 382 10.29 -0.14 12.38
C LEU A 382 9.68 1.26 12.31
N ALA A 383 9.97 2.02 11.25
CA ALA A 383 9.37 3.33 11.03
C ALA A 383 7.84 3.24 10.84
N ALA A 384 7.35 2.21 10.13
CA ALA A 384 5.93 1.95 10.00
C ALA A 384 5.26 1.61 11.34
N LEU A 385 5.95 0.82 12.20
CA LEU A 385 5.48 0.50 13.56
C LEU A 385 5.40 1.76 14.44
N GLU A 386 6.42 2.63 14.42
CA GLU A 386 6.42 3.89 15.17
C GLU A 386 5.37 4.89 14.66
N GLN A 387 5.13 4.91 13.36
CA GLN A 387 4.10 5.77 12.76
C GLN A 387 2.69 5.34 13.14
N SER A 388 2.45 4.05 13.20
CA SER A 388 1.12 3.49 13.51
C SER A 388 0.84 3.39 15.00
N SER A 389 1.89 3.25 15.82
CA SER A 389 1.83 3.26 17.28
C SER A 389 2.71 4.40 17.82
N PRO A 390 2.20 5.64 17.80
CA PRO A 390 3.03 6.82 18.11
C PRO A 390 3.56 6.86 19.54
N TYR A 391 3.09 5.99 20.41
CA TYR A 391 3.63 5.84 21.76
C TYR A 391 4.86 4.94 21.82
N LEU A 392 5.07 4.06 20.85
CA LEU A 392 6.26 3.21 20.76
C LEU A 392 7.44 3.99 20.20
N ARG A 393 8.61 3.76 20.78
CA ARG A 393 9.88 4.30 20.31
C ARG A 393 10.97 3.24 20.35
N LEU A 394 11.86 3.30 19.37
CA LEU A 394 13.01 2.42 19.32
C LEU A 394 13.89 2.61 20.55
N ALA A 395 14.09 1.54 21.33
CA ALA A 395 14.84 1.61 22.59
C ALA A 395 16.34 1.83 22.38
N ASN A 396 16.89 1.35 21.25
CA ASN A 396 18.30 1.52 20.87
C ASN A 396 18.38 1.84 19.37
N ASN A 397 19.29 2.70 18.96
CA ASN A 397 19.39 3.16 17.58
C ASN A 397 19.82 2.10 16.56
N ASN A 398 20.16 0.88 16.97
CA ASN A 398 20.62 -0.17 16.09
C ASN A 398 19.93 -1.51 16.37
N ALA A 399 19.41 -2.15 15.31
CA ALA A 399 18.98 -3.53 15.36
C ALA A 399 20.19 -4.48 15.51
N GLN A 400 20.06 -5.48 16.36
CA GLN A 400 21.08 -6.49 16.60
C GLN A 400 21.01 -7.60 15.57
N ARG A 401 22.15 -8.05 15.06
CA ARG A 401 22.22 -9.20 14.16
C ARG A 401 22.14 -10.52 14.93
N LEU A 402 21.34 -11.45 14.41
CA LEU A 402 21.26 -12.82 14.91
C LEU A 402 21.15 -13.81 13.75
N ARG A 403 21.31 -15.10 14.04
CA ARG A 403 21.04 -16.17 13.06
C ARG A 403 19.68 -16.76 13.33
N LEU A 404 18.88 -16.90 12.26
CA LEU A 404 17.53 -17.44 12.33
C LEU A 404 17.23 -18.26 11.06
N ALA A 405 16.75 -19.48 11.22
CA ALA A 405 16.37 -20.38 10.12
C ALA A 405 17.44 -20.43 8.99
N GLY A 406 18.69 -20.62 9.37
CA GLY A 406 19.82 -20.75 8.45
C GLY A 406 20.33 -19.46 7.80
N GLY A 407 19.79 -18.29 8.11
CA GLY A 407 20.20 -17.00 7.54
C GLY A 407 20.39 -15.88 8.56
N THR A 408 20.76 -14.71 8.07
CA THR A 408 20.89 -13.50 8.89
C THR A 408 19.50 -12.93 9.19
N ALA A 409 19.27 -12.56 10.44
CA ALA A 409 18.09 -11.86 10.93
C ALA A 409 18.51 -10.63 11.73
N LEU A 410 17.56 -9.72 11.95
CA LEU A 410 17.74 -8.56 12.82
C LEU A 410 16.71 -8.59 13.94
N ALA A 411 17.11 -8.13 15.12
CA ALA A 411 16.20 -7.90 16.24
C ALA A 411 16.32 -6.47 16.74
N ALA A 412 15.17 -5.85 17.01
CA ALA A 412 15.06 -4.51 17.58
C ALA A 412 14.03 -4.52 18.70
N THR A 413 14.08 -3.54 19.59
CA THR A 413 13.11 -3.39 20.68
C THR A 413 12.50 -2.01 20.63
N LEU A 414 11.18 -1.96 20.63
CA LEU A 414 10.39 -0.74 20.82
C LEU A 414 9.83 -0.74 22.24
N ARG A 415 9.67 0.45 22.82
CA ARG A 415 9.07 0.66 24.15
C ARG A 415 8.16 1.87 24.13
N GLY A 416 7.14 1.83 24.97
CA GLY A 416 6.24 2.95 25.19
C GLY A 416 5.10 2.60 26.12
N THR A 417 4.36 3.61 26.56
CA THR A 417 3.17 3.42 27.40
C THR A 417 1.94 3.44 26.49
N ASP A 418 1.21 2.34 26.44
CA ASP A 418 -0.04 2.26 25.67
C ASP A 418 -1.07 3.22 26.27
N PRO A 419 -1.60 4.18 25.49
CA PRO A 419 -2.55 5.17 25.98
C PRO A 419 -3.91 4.59 26.37
N ASN A 420 -4.28 3.39 25.89
CA ASN A 420 -5.57 2.76 26.16
C ASN A 420 -5.56 1.92 27.44
N THR A 421 -4.45 1.22 27.68
CA THR A 421 -4.30 0.35 28.85
C THR A 421 -3.51 1.00 29.99
N GLY A 422 -2.68 2.00 29.69
CA GLY A 422 -1.72 2.60 30.61
C GLY A 422 -0.55 1.68 30.96
N ILE A 423 -0.36 0.57 30.21
CA ILE A 423 0.69 -0.41 30.44
C ILE A 423 1.96 0.03 29.68
N ASP A 424 3.10 0.00 30.37
CA ASP A 424 4.40 0.14 29.72
C ASP A 424 4.71 -1.14 28.96
N GLU A 425 4.79 -1.04 27.64
CA GLU A 425 4.99 -2.16 26.73
C GLU A 425 6.41 -2.25 26.20
N ARG A 426 6.85 -3.49 26.02
CA ARG A 426 8.02 -3.84 25.24
C ARG A 426 7.59 -4.68 24.04
N VAL A 427 7.99 -4.23 22.85
CA VAL A 427 7.78 -4.95 21.60
C VAL A 427 9.14 -5.35 21.05
N THR A 428 9.42 -6.64 21.03
CA THR A 428 10.63 -7.16 20.37
C THR A 428 10.28 -7.55 18.95
N VAL A 429 10.95 -6.91 17.99
CA VAL A 429 10.76 -7.13 16.56
C VAL A 429 11.89 -8.00 16.06
N VAL A 430 11.60 -9.14 15.45
CA VAL A 430 12.58 -10.00 14.80
C VAL A 430 12.22 -10.07 13.32
N THR A 431 13.18 -9.80 12.43
CA THR A 431 12.99 -9.79 10.98
C THR A 431 13.94 -10.75 10.29
N ARG A 432 13.45 -11.44 9.26
CA ARG A 432 14.22 -12.34 8.39
C ARG A 432 13.80 -12.11 6.95
N GLN A 433 14.76 -11.79 6.08
CA GLN A 433 14.49 -11.59 4.67
C GLN A 433 14.25 -12.93 3.97
N LEU A 434 13.20 -12.97 3.15
CA LEU A 434 12.82 -14.10 2.30
C LEU A 434 13.55 -14.04 0.95
N SER A 435 13.43 -15.07 0.13
CA SER A 435 14.11 -15.16 -1.17
C SER A 435 13.61 -14.17 -2.22
N ASP A 436 12.38 -13.67 -2.05
CA ASP A 436 11.72 -12.67 -2.87
C ASP A 436 11.83 -11.24 -2.31
N GLU A 437 12.80 -11.03 -1.40
CA GLU A 437 13.08 -9.75 -0.73
C GLU A 437 12.06 -9.31 0.32
N HIS A 438 10.92 -9.99 0.46
CA HIS A 438 9.99 -9.75 1.56
C HIS A 438 10.62 -10.04 2.92
N LEU A 439 10.08 -9.44 3.97
CA LEU A 439 10.44 -9.78 5.35
C LEU A 439 9.39 -10.68 5.97
N LEU A 440 9.82 -11.82 6.49
CA LEU A 440 9.10 -12.46 7.57
C LEU A 440 9.47 -11.74 8.87
N TYR A 441 8.46 -11.29 9.62
CA TYR A 441 8.68 -10.63 10.90
C TYR A 441 7.89 -11.27 12.03
N MET A 442 8.43 -11.18 13.22
CA MET A 442 7.76 -11.54 14.46
C MET A 442 7.81 -10.35 15.41
N LEU A 443 6.65 -9.94 15.93
CA LEU A 443 6.51 -8.99 17.03
C LEU A 443 6.18 -9.77 18.28
N PHE A 444 6.99 -9.62 19.32
CA PHE A 444 6.72 -10.21 20.62
C PHE A 444 6.38 -9.11 21.62
N VAL A 445 5.14 -9.10 22.10
CA VAL A 445 4.60 -8.07 22.97
C VAL A 445 4.53 -8.57 24.41
N THR A 446 5.02 -7.77 25.34
CA THR A 446 4.92 -8.01 26.77
C THR A 446 4.89 -6.70 27.53
N PRO A 447 4.27 -6.63 28.72
CA PRO A 447 4.53 -5.55 29.65
C PRO A 447 6.03 -5.47 29.96
N GLU A 448 6.55 -4.26 30.07
CA GLU A 448 7.97 -4.04 30.40
C GLU A 448 8.35 -4.71 31.73
N SER A 449 7.44 -4.68 32.71
CA SER A 449 7.63 -5.31 34.02
C SER A 449 7.86 -6.82 33.96
N ASP A 450 7.27 -7.49 32.96
CA ASP A 450 7.32 -8.95 32.81
C ASP A 450 8.28 -9.43 31.72
N ALA A 451 8.84 -8.53 30.96
CA ALA A 451 9.65 -8.86 29.80
C ALA A 451 10.80 -9.81 30.13
N ALA A 452 11.41 -9.70 31.31
CA ALA A 452 12.49 -10.59 31.75
C ALA A 452 12.01 -12.06 31.89
N ASN A 453 10.79 -12.27 32.37
CA ASN A 453 10.19 -13.59 32.58
C ASN A 453 9.84 -14.27 31.24
N TYR A 454 9.56 -13.48 30.20
CA TYR A 454 9.16 -13.95 28.88
C TYR A 454 10.34 -14.10 27.89
N ASN A 455 11.55 -13.64 28.22
CA ASN A 455 12.71 -13.73 27.35
C ASN A 455 13.03 -15.19 26.93
N ASN A 456 12.89 -16.15 27.82
CA ASN A 456 13.14 -17.56 27.50
C ASN A 456 12.14 -18.09 26.48
N ILE A 457 10.88 -17.67 26.56
CA ILE A 457 9.82 -18.06 25.64
C ILE A 457 10.05 -17.42 24.26
N LEU A 458 10.36 -16.14 24.24
CA LEU A 458 10.74 -15.47 22.99
C LEU A 458 11.90 -16.19 22.30
N ASN A 459 12.96 -16.48 23.04
CA ASN A 459 14.14 -17.18 22.50
C ASN A 459 13.78 -18.59 22.01
N ALA A 460 12.95 -19.34 22.73
CA ALA A 460 12.50 -20.67 22.32
C ALA A 460 11.67 -20.61 21.03
N MET A 461 10.72 -19.66 20.95
CA MET A 461 9.89 -19.44 19.76
C MET A 461 10.75 -19.05 18.55
N VAL A 462 11.62 -18.04 18.70
CA VAL A 462 12.53 -17.58 17.64
C VAL A 462 13.44 -18.71 17.17
N SER A 463 14.06 -19.45 18.10
CA SER A 463 14.98 -20.54 17.76
C SER A 463 14.31 -21.73 17.07
N SER A 464 13.00 -21.91 17.29
CA SER A 464 12.21 -22.99 16.67
C SER A 464 11.72 -22.65 15.27
N LEU A 465 11.83 -21.38 14.85
CA LEU A 465 11.30 -20.93 13.56
C LEU A 465 12.04 -21.62 12.41
N GLN A 466 11.28 -22.30 11.57
CA GLN A 466 11.72 -22.88 10.30
C GLN A 466 11.02 -22.14 9.17
N ILE A 467 11.76 -21.80 8.12
CA ILE A 467 11.23 -21.08 6.95
C ILE A 467 11.40 -21.95 5.72
N ASN A 468 10.34 -22.12 4.96
CA ASN A 468 10.35 -22.80 3.67
C ASN A 468 10.40 -21.75 2.55
N THR A 469 11.60 -21.45 2.07
CA THR A 469 11.86 -20.43 1.06
C THR A 469 11.34 -20.78 -0.35
N ASN A 470 10.82 -21.98 -0.55
CA ASN A 470 10.32 -22.47 -1.84
C ASN A 470 8.80 -22.30 -1.99
N GLN A 471 8.12 -21.76 -0.99
CA GLN A 471 6.67 -21.52 -1.04
C GLN A 471 6.39 -20.08 -1.46
N PRO A 472 5.40 -19.84 -2.34
CA PRO A 472 4.91 -18.50 -2.62
C PRO A 472 4.22 -17.91 -1.36
N HIS A 473 4.31 -16.61 -1.19
CA HIS A 473 3.77 -15.87 -0.03
C HIS A 473 2.41 -15.25 -0.31
#